data_9ccd161148774bb9b3dbfeddab4cf48f
#
_entry.id   9ccd161148774bb9b3dbfeddab4cf48f
#
_cell.length_a   1.000
_cell.length_b   1.000
_cell.length_c   1.000
_cell.angle_alpha   90.00
_cell.angle_beta   90.00
_cell.angle_gamma   90.00
#
_symmetry.space_group_name_H-M   'P 1'
#
loop_
_entity.id
_entity.type
_entity.pdbx_description
1 polymer ?
#
loop_
_entity_poly.entity_id
_entity_poly.type
_entity_poly.pdbx_seq_one_letter_code
_entity_poly.pdbx_strand_id
1 'polypeptide(L)'
;MDKLILGLLMIKHFTVYEIRQVMRQNFSSMCSDSLGSIQAALKKLSQQGAVTYSEYVEKGKMKKEYAITASGRILFLEWLKTPIDMSKNKNMDLGKFLFMGYLPQKEQLQMLDLTIEGLEVEVQEFEAVKDAIRFTEEQEKVKAYLEQNSHLATELIETSQAADLAESISQIGYFEMKTLE
;
A
#
# COMPACT_ATOMS: atom_id res chain seq x y z
N MET A 1 3.55 7.02 5.67
CA MET A 1 3.07 8.42 5.67
C MET A 1 4.21 9.43 5.48
N ASP A 2 5.32 9.34 6.22
CA ASP A 2 6.45 10.27 6.14
C ASP A 2 6.91 10.53 4.70
N LYS A 3 7.06 9.48 3.90
CA LYS A 3 7.52 9.57 2.50
C LYS A 3 6.54 10.27 1.58
N LEU A 4 5.24 10.05 1.76
CA LEU A 4 4.19 10.75 0.99
C LEU A 4 4.16 12.24 1.35
N ILE A 5 4.33 12.59 2.63
CA ILE A 5 4.45 14.00 3.06
C ILE A 5 5.66 14.66 2.40
N LEU A 6 6.83 13.99 2.40
CA LEU A 6 8.01 14.51 1.70
C LEU A 6 7.73 14.72 0.21
N GLY A 7 7.05 13.78 -0.45
CA GLY A 7 6.64 13.90 -1.85
C GLY A 7 5.76 15.13 -2.12
N LEU A 8 4.78 15.38 -1.26
CA LEU A 8 3.97 16.61 -1.36
C LEU A 8 4.83 17.86 -1.21
N LEU A 9 5.73 17.86 -0.23
CA LEU A 9 6.63 19.00 0.01
C LEU A 9 7.71 19.18 -1.07
N MET A 10 7.90 18.21 -1.98
CA MET A 10 8.68 18.40 -3.21
C MET A 10 7.96 19.33 -4.19
N ILE A 11 6.62 19.35 -4.19
CA ILE A 11 5.81 20.14 -5.11
C ILE A 11 5.77 21.60 -4.68
N LYS A 12 5.40 21.86 -3.42
CA LYS A 12 5.32 23.21 -2.81
C LYS A 12 5.34 23.12 -1.30
N HIS A 13 5.34 24.25 -0.65
CA HIS A 13 5.09 24.31 0.79
C HIS A 13 3.62 24.03 1.10
N PHE A 14 3.36 23.43 2.25
CA PHE A 14 2.01 23.08 2.70
C PHE A 14 1.80 23.35 4.17
N THR A 15 0.59 23.78 4.52
CA THR A 15 0.09 23.72 5.90
C THR A 15 -0.38 22.30 6.25
N VAL A 16 -0.50 21.99 7.54
CA VAL A 16 -1.03 20.68 8.01
C VAL A 16 -2.42 20.39 7.41
N TYR A 17 -3.26 21.40 7.29
CA TYR A 17 -4.62 21.25 6.75
C TYR A 17 -4.64 20.95 5.25
N GLU A 18 -3.77 21.61 4.49
CA GLU A 18 -3.62 21.32 3.05
C GLU A 18 -3.06 19.89 2.83
N ILE A 19 -2.04 19.48 3.62
CA ILE A 19 -1.55 18.09 3.60
C ILE A 19 -2.70 17.12 3.86
N ARG A 20 -3.49 17.36 4.91
CA ARG A 20 -4.64 16.54 5.25
C ARG A 20 -5.63 16.45 4.11
N GLN A 21 -5.95 17.57 3.46
CA GLN A 21 -6.89 17.60 2.34
C GLN A 21 -6.39 16.74 1.18
N VAL A 22 -5.12 16.90 0.80
CA VAL A 22 -4.51 16.10 -0.29
C VAL A 22 -4.46 14.61 0.09
N MET A 23 -4.06 14.27 1.33
CA MET A 23 -4.04 12.89 1.82
C MET A 23 -5.43 12.25 1.75
N ARG A 24 -6.46 12.95 2.18
CA ARG A 24 -7.84 12.47 2.15
C ARG A 24 -8.35 12.23 0.73
N GLN A 25 -8.00 13.12 -0.20
CA GLN A 25 -8.50 13.06 -1.58
C GLN A 25 -7.77 11.99 -2.42
N ASN A 26 -6.46 11.81 -2.20
CA ASN A 26 -5.63 11.04 -3.12
C ASN A 26 -4.99 9.79 -2.49
N PHE A 27 -4.90 9.70 -1.16
CA PHE A 27 -4.14 8.66 -0.47
C PHE A 27 -4.92 7.94 0.64
N SER A 28 -6.26 8.08 0.68
CA SER A 28 -7.11 7.51 1.74
C SER A 28 -7.03 5.98 1.83
N SER A 29 -6.82 5.29 0.70
CA SER A 29 -6.59 3.84 0.67
C SER A 29 -5.20 3.42 1.14
N MET A 30 -4.21 4.31 1.06
CA MET A 30 -2.81 4.01 1.36
C MET A 30 -2.42 4.35 2.80
N CYS A 31 -3.01 5.40 3.39
CA CYS A 31 -2.65 5.85 4.73
C CYS A 31 -3.79 6.61 5.43
N SER A 32 -3.62 6.80 6.74
CA SER A 32 -4.57 7.60 7.53
C SER A 32 -4.47 9.09 7.18
N ASP A 33 -5.63 9.76 7.05
CA ASP A 33 -5.76 11.20 6.87
C ASP A 33 -6.02 11.95 8.20
N SER A 34 -5.82 11.27 9.36
CA SER A 34 -6.07 11.90 10.66
C SER A 34 -5.07 13.03 10.92
N LEU A 35 -5.57 14.13 11.48
CA LEU A 35 -4.75 15.30 11.81
C LEU A 35 -3.60 14.94 12.76
N GLY A 36 -3.88 14.09 13.75
CA GLY A 36 -2.87 13.60 14.71
C GLY A 36 -1.75 12.82 14.06
N SER A 37 -2.08 11.91 13.13
CA SER A 37 -1.08 11.13 12.40
C SER A 37 -0.18 11.99 11.53
N ILE A 38 -0.75 13.01 10.85
CA ILE A 38 -0.01 13.96 10.02
C ILE A 38 0.91 14.82 10.87
N GLN A 39 0.41 15.33 12.01
CA GLN A 39 1.22 16.13 12.94
C GLN A 39 2.36 15.33 13.55
N ALA A 40 2.12 14.06 13.92
CA ALA A 40 3.16 13.17 14.43
C ALA A 40 4.26 12.92 13.38
N ALA A 41 3.87 12.67 12.12
CA ALA A 41 4.80 12.49 11.02
C ALA A 41 5.63 13.76 10.75
N LEU A 42 5.01 14.94 10.70
CA LEU A 42 5.70 16.22 10.53
C LEU A 42 6.66 16.52 11.69
N LYS A 43 6.24 16.23 12.93
CA LYS A 43 7.12 16.36 14.10
C LYS A 43 8.36 15.47 13.97
N LYS A 44 8.18 14.22 13.61
CA LYS A 44 9.27 13.26 13.38
C LYS A 44 10.22 13.74 12.28
N LEU A 45 9.66 14.16 11.13
CA LEU A 45 10.46 14.68 10.00
C LEU A 45 11.22 15.96 10.37
N SER A 46 10.62 16.86 11.18
CA SER A 46 11.30 18.04 11.66
C SER A 46 12.44 17.71 12.63
N GLN A 47 12.26 16.73 13.52
CA GLN A 47 13.30 16.22 14.42
C GLN A 47 14.47 15.59 13.66
N GLN A 48 14.19 14.95 12.51
CA GLN A 48 15.19 14.39 11.61
C GLN A 48 15.87 15.46 10.71
N GLY A 49 15.46 16.72 10.81
CA GLY A 49 15.93 17.77 9.94
C GLY A 49 15.50 17.64 8.47
N ALA A 50 14.58 16.75 8.16
CA ALA A 50 14.07 16.52 6.80
C ALA A 50 13.04 17.57 6.37
N VAL A 51 12.38 18.21 7.33
CA VAL A 51 11.36 19.24 7.13
C VAL A 51 11.61 20.41 8.07
N THR A 52 11.43 21.61 7.58
CA THR A 52 11.38 22.85 8.36
C THR A 52 10.00 23.47 8.28
N TYR A 53 9.73 24.50 9.07
CA TYR A 53 8.49 25.28 8.97
C TYR A 53 8.74 26.76 9.24
N SER A 54 7.90 27.59 8.64
CA SER A 54 7.74 29.00 8.97
C SER A 54 6.38 29.27 9.61
N GLU A 55 6.33 30.24 10.51
CA GLU A 55 5.07 30.66 11.13
C GLU A 55 4.64 31.99 10.53
N TYR A 56 3.36 32.12 10.21
CA TYR A 56 2.77 33.37 9.74
C TYR A 56 1.35 33.55 10.27
N VAL A 57 0.88 34.80 10.27
CA VAL A 57 -0.47 35.12 10.73
C VAL A 57 -1.37 35.34 9.52
N GLU A 58 -2.46 34.56 9.44
CA GLU A 58 -3.49 34.73 8.43
C GLU A 58 -4.85 34.86 9.11
N LYS A 59 -5.56 35.97 8.83
CA LYS A 59 -6.88 36.27 9.42
C LYS A 59 -6.88 36.17 10.95
N GLY A 60 -5.82 36.70 11.59
CA GLY A 60 -5.65 36.70 13.04
C GLY A 60 -5.31 35.36 13.68
N LYS A 61 -5.03 34.31 12.89
CA LYS A 61 -4.63 33.00 13.38
C LYS A 61 -3.20 32.66 12.96
N MET A 62 -2.41 32.18 13.93
CA MET A 62 -1.08 31.66 13.65
C MET A 62 -1.18 30.38 12.83
N LYS A 63 -0.46 30.28 11.72
CA LYS A 63 -0.35 29.12 10.86
C LYS A 63 1.11 28.71 10.70
N LYS A 64 1.33 27.39 10.51
CA LYS A 64 2.63 26.81 10.16
C LYS A 64 2.58 26.30 8.74
N GLU A 65 3.54 26.72 7.95
CA GLU A 65 3.78 26.26 6.60
C GLU A 65 5.07 25.46 6.57
N TYR A 66 5.01 24.23 6.11
CA TYR A 66 6.12 23.26 6.11
C TYR A 66 6.80 23.24 4.74
N ALA A 67 8.12 23.09 4.76
CA ALA A 67 8.96 23.01 3.58
C ALA A 67 9.95 21.84 3.73
N ILE A 68 10.26 21.16 2.63
CA ILE A 68 11.28 20.11 2.61
C ILE A 68 12.68 20.74 2.62
N THR A 69 13.60 20.14 3.38
CA THR A 69 15.02 20.55 3.41
C THR A 69 15.83 19.80 2.34
N ALA A 70 17.10 20.14 2.18
CA ALA A 70 18.02 19.40 1.31
C ALA A 70 18.15 17.94 1.76
N SER A 71 18.28 17.69 3.06
CA SER A 71 18.32 16.31 3.63
C SER A 71 17.01 15.56 3.42
N GLY A 72 15.86 16.25 3.53
CA GLY A 72 14.56 15.66 3.24
C GLY A 72 14.40 15.24 1.77
N ARG A 73 14.93 16.05 0.84
CA ARG A 73 14.96 15.71 -0.60
C ARG A 73 15.79 14.45 -0.87
N ILE A 74 16.96 14.35 -0.30
CA ILE A 74 17.81 13.14 -0.41
C ILE A 74 17.05 11.93 0.14
N LEU A 75 16.51 12.01 1.34
CA LEU A 75 15.73 10.94 1.98
C LEU A 75 14.53 10.49 1.15
N PHE A 76 13.89 11.40 0.44
CA PHE A 76 12.76 11.12 -0.44
C PHE A 76 13.22 10.44 -1.73
N LEU A 77 14.25 10.95 -2.39
CA LEU A 77 14.77 10.39 -3.64
C LEU A 77 15.35 8.98 -3.43
N GLU A 78 16.05 8.74 -2.32
CA GLU A 78 16.53 7.39 -1.98
C GLU A 78 15.39 6.40 -1.81
N TRP A 79 14.28 6.81 -1.19
CA TRP A 79 13.10 5.95 -1.11
C TRP A 79 12.47 5.69 -2.49
N LEU A 80 12.43 6.67 -3.39
CA LEU A 80 11.87 6.47 -4.73
C LEU A 80 12.62 5.43 -5.56
N LYS A 81 13.94 5.28 -5.33
CA LYS A 81 14.78 4.32 -6.06
C LYS A 81 14.56 2.87 -5.65
N THR A 82 14.03 2.65 -4.44
CA THR A 82 13.77 1.28 -3.98
C THR A 82 12.56 0.68 -4.71
N PRO A 83 12.51 -0.66 -4.93
CA PRO A 83 11.36 -1.32 -5.54
C PRO A 83 10.09 -1.08 -4.73
N ILE A 84 8.94 -1.28 -5.35
CA ILE A 84 7.63 -1.19 -4.70
C ILE A 84 7.37 -2.50 -3.97
N ASP A 85 7.20 -2.43 -2.65
CA ASP A 85 6.84 -3.58 -1.82
C ASP A 85 5.30 -3.74 -1.84
N MET A 86 4.80 -4.74 -2.56
CA MET A 86 3.37 -5.00 -2.72
C MET A 86 2.78 -5.84 -1.58
N SER A 87 3.60 -6.40 -0.69
CA SER A 87 3.16 -7.31 0.39
C SER A 87 2.32 -6.66 1.49
N LYS A 88 2.19 -5.34 1.52
CA LYS A 88 1.52 -4.60 2.59
C LYS A 88 0.09 -4.23 2.25
N ASN A 89 -0.88 -4.54 3.13
CA ASN A 89 -2.30 -4.21 3.00
C ASN A 89 -2.59 -2.70 2.80
N LYS A 90 -1.75 -1.81 3.36
CA LYS A 90 -1.77 -0.37 3.11
C LYS A 90 -0.47 0.02 2.44
N ASN A 91 -0.45 -0.07 1.13
CA ASN A 91 0.78 0.09 0.38
C ASN A 91 1.07 1.55 0.06
N MET A 92 1.79 2.23 0.96
CA MET A 92 2.27 3.59 0.73
C MET A 92 3.31 3.67 -0.40
N ASP A 93 3.93 2.55 -0.76
CA ASP A 93 4.91 2.49 -1.83
C ASP A 93 4.28 2.69 -3.21
N LEU A 94 2.98 2.43 -3.37
CA LEU A 94 2.23 2.82 -4.57
C LEU A 94 2.30 4.33 -4.86
N GLY A 95 2.52 5.15 -3.83
CA GLY A 95 2.76 6.57 -4.00
C GLY A 95 3.99 6.91 -4.83
N LYS A 96 4.94 5.97 -5.01
CA LYS A 96 6.11 6.14 -5.87
C LYS A 96 5.73 6.41 -7.31
N PHE A 97 4.67 5.77 -7.84
CA PHE A 97 4.18 6.04 -9.19
C PHE A 97 3.80 7.50 -9.42
N LEU A 98 3.28 8.19 -8.41
CA LEU A 98 2.91 9.61 -8.51
C LEU A 98 4.14 10.54 -8.52
N PHE A 99 5.24 10.09 -7.94
CA PHE A 99 6.43 10.91 -7.75
C PHE A 99 7.64 10.45 -8.58
N MET A 100 7.53 9.33 -9.32
CA MET A 100 8.66 8.76 -10.07
C MET A 100 9.28 9.74 -11.08
N GLY A 101 8.52 10.72 -11.55
CA GLY A 101 9.02 11.78 -12.44
C GLY A 101 10.13 12.66 -11.83
N TYR A 102 10.38 12.58 -10.52
CA TYR A 102 11.54 13.21 -9.87
C TYR A 102 12.86 12.44 -10.05
N LEU A 103 12.80 11.21 -10.57
CA LEU A 103 13.97 10.39 -10.88
C LEU A 103 14.36 10.51 -12.36
N PRO A 104 15.66 10.40 -12.70
CA PRO A 104 16.10 10.17 -14.07
C PRO A 104 15.45 8.91 -14.66
N GLN A 105 15.18 8.90 -15.96
CA GLN A 105 14.50 7.78 -16.64
C GLN A 105 15.16 6.42 -16.36
N LYS A 106 16.50 6.37 -16.33
CA LYS A 106 17.24 5.14 -16.03
C LYS A 106 16.88 4.58 -14.64
N GLU A 107 16.75 5.45 -13.65
CA GLU A 107 16.44 5.05 -12.27
C GLU A 107 14.95 4.68 -12.15
N GLN A 108 14.05 5.32 -12.94
CA GLN A 108 12.65 4.92 -13.02
C GLN A 108 12.52 3.49 -13.56
N LEU A 109 13.18 3.19 -14.67
CA LEU A 109 13.17 1.84 -15.26
C LEU A 109 13.75 0.80 -14.29
N GLN A 110 14.89 1.10 -13.68
CA GLN A 110 15.50 0.19 -12.71
C GLN A 110 14.57 -0.11 -11.53
N MET A 111 13.88 0.90 -10.98
CA MET A 111 12.91 0.70 -9.90
C MET A 111 11.75 -0.19 -10.36
N LEU A 112 11.25 0.00 -11.57
CA LEU A 112 10.17 -0.81 -12.15
C LEU A 112 10.63 -2.26 -12.40
N ASP A 113 11.81 -2.45 -12.97
CA ASP A 113 12.36 -3.79 -13.23
C ASP A 113 12.50 -4.59 -11.94
N LEU A 114 13.10 -3.99 -10.91
CA LEU A 114 13.22 -4.62 -9.58
C LEU A 114 11.85 -4.91 -8.93
N THR A 115 10.85 -4.07 -9.19
CA THR A 115 9.48 -4.30 -8.71
C THR A 115 8.85 -5.49 -9.44
N ILE A 116 9.03 -5.59 -10.75
CA ILE A 116 8.53 -6.70 -11.56
C ILE A 116 9.20 -8.01 -11.13
N GLU A 117 10.52 -8.04 -11.00
CA GLU A 117 11.26 -9.21 -10.51
C GLU A 117 10.73 -9.69 -9.14
N GLY A 118 10.47 -8.76 -8.21
CA GLY A 118 9.89 -9.10 -6.91
C GLY A 118 8.49 -9.70 -7.01
N LEU A 119 7.63 -9.15 -7.88
CA LEU A 119 6.28 -9.66 -8.11
C LEU A 119 6.30 -11.05 -8.79
N GLU A 120 7.23 -11.28 -9.71
CA GLU A 120 7.39 -12.59 -10.36
C GLU A 120 7.76 -13.68 -9.34
N VAL A 121 8.61 -13.37 -8.35
CA VAL A 121 8.92 -14.27 -7.25
C VAL A 121 7.70 -14.56 -6.40
N GLU A 122 6.92 -13.53 -6.01
CA GLU A 122 5.67 -13.72 -5.25
C GLU A 122 4.67 -14.59 -6.02
N VAL A 123 4.51 -14.39 -7.32
CA VAL A 123 3.63 -15.21 -8.17
C VAL A 123 4.08 -16.68 -8.16
N GLN A 124 5.39 -16.94 -8.30
CA GLN A 124 5.92 -18.31 -8.26
C GLN A 124 5.68 -18.97 -6.89
N GLU A 125 5.83 -18.23 -5.80
CA GLU A 125 5.53 -18.73 -4.46
C GLU A 125 4.03 -19.08 -4.31
N PHE A 126 3.12 -18.26 -4.81
CA PHE A 126 1.68 -18.55 -4.81
C PHE A 126 1.33 -19.74 -5.71
N GLU A 127 1.96 -19.86 -6.88
CA GLU A 127 1.78 -21.02 -7.76
C GLU A 127 2.24 -22.31 -7.08
N ALA A 128 3.38 -22.29 -6.39
CA ALA A 128 3.87 -23.45 -5.64
C ALA A 128 2.92 -23.84 -4.49
N VAL A 129 2.35 -22.86 -3.78
CA VAL A 129 1.32 -23.11 -2.75
C VAL A 129 0.05 -23.68 -3.38
N LYS A 130 -0.42 -23.12 -4.50
CA LYS A 130 -1.58 -23.64 -5.25
C LYS A 130 -1.38 -25.09 -5.66
N ASP A 131 -0.22 -25.43 -6.19
CA ASP A 131 0.10 -26.81 -6.61
C ASP A 131 0.19 -27.76 -5.40
N ALA A 132 0.76 -27.31 -4.29
CA ALA A 132 0.80 -28.09 -3.05
C ALA A 132 -0.61 -28.39 -2.50
N ILE A 133 -1.53 -27.41 -2.57
CA ILE A 133 -2.93 -27.57 -2.14
C ILE A 133 -3.68 -28.57 -3.04
N ARG A 134 -3.41 -28.60 -4.35
CA ARG A 134 -4.06 -29.53 -5.29
C ARG A 134 -3.81 -31.00 -4.99
N PHE A 135 -2.75 -31.34 -4.25
CA PHE A 135 -2.34 -32.71 -3.95
C PHE A 135 -2.65 -33.18 -2.53
N THR A 136 -3.31 -32.39 -1.68
CA THR A 136 -3.53 -32.77 -0.28
C THR A 136 -4.93 -33.35 -0.05
N GLU A 137 -5.03 -34.33 0.90
CA GLU A 137 -6.30 -34.93 1.39
C GLU A 137 -7.28 -33.85 1.93
N GLU A 138 -6.82 -32.65 2.20
CA GLU A 138 -7.61 -31.51 2.69
C GLU A 138 -8.57 -30.98 1.63
N GLN A 139 -8.25 -31.08 0.32
CA GLN A 139 -9.20 -30.72 -0.74
C GLN A 139 -10.46 -31.60 -0.72
N GLU A 140 -10.32 -32.87 -0.46
CA GLU A 140 -11.48 -33.77 -0.36
C GLU A 140 -12.33 -33.44 0.86
N LYS A 141 -11.71 -33.03 1.98
CA LYS A 141 -12.44 -32.59 3.18
C LYS A 141 -13.20 -31.29 2.96
N VAL A 142 -12.56 -30.29 2.32
CA VAL A 142 -13.20 -29.01 1.97
C VAL A 142 -14.33 -29.25 0.95
N LYS A 143 -14.09 -30.08 -0.05
CA LYS A 143 -15.10 -30.45 -1.04
C LYS A 143 -16.29 -31.16 -0.40
N ALA A 144 -16.04 -32.14 0.47
CA ALA A 144 -17.08 -32.84 1.24
C ALA A 144 -17.86 -31.89 2.16
N TYR A 145 -17.18 -30.94 2.81
CA TYR A 145 -17.82 -29.91 3.63
C TYR A 145 -18.71 -28.98 2.79
N LEU A 146 -18.25 -28.52 1.63
CA LEU A 146 -19.01 -27.69 0.70
C LEU A 146 -20.21 -28.45 0.11
N GLU A 147 -20.05 -29.73 -0.19
CA GLU A 147 -21.14 -30.58 -0.68
C GLU A 147 -22.22 -30.82 0.40
N GLN A 148 -21.81 -31.01 1.67
CA GLN A 148 -22.75 -31.12 2.79
C GLN A 148 -23.48 -29.82 3.11
N ASN A 149 -22.90 -28.68 2.78
CA ASN A 149 -23.46 -27.34 2.95
C ASN A 149 -23.85 -26.72 1.60
N SER A 150 -24.32 -27.52 0.66
CA SER A 150 -24.58 -27.16 -0.73
C SER A 150 -25.57 -25.99 -0.92
N HIS A 151 -26.42 -25.73 0.07
CA HIS A 151 -27.32 -24.56 0.06
C HIS A 151 -26.57 -23.21 0.08
N LEU A 152 -25.33 -23.18 0.64
CA LEU A 152 -24.45 -22.01 0.59
C LEU A 152 -23.65 -21.95 -0.73
N ALA A 153 -23.36 -23.11 -1.31
CA ALA A 153 -22.60 -23.21 -2.55
C ALA A 153 -23.48 -22.93 -3.80
N THR A 154 -24.74 -23.32 -3.79
CA THR A 154 -25.65 -23.20 -4.94
C THR A 154 -25.96 -21.75 -5.29
N GLU A 155 -26.13 -20.89 -4.28
CA GLU A 155 -26.39 -19.47 -4.47
C GLU A 155 -25.18 -18.70 -5.04
N LEU A 156 -23.95 -19.18 -4.76
CA LEU A 156 -22.70 -18.63 -5.28
C LEU A 156 -22.33 -19.18 -6.67
N ILE A 157 -22.70 -20.42 -6.97
CA ILE A 157 -22.38 -21.12 -8.22
C ILE A 157 -23.28 -20.67 -9.38
N GLU A 158 -24.54 -20.31 -9.12
CA GLU A 158 -25.46 -19.81 -10.13
C GLU A 158 -25.11 -18.43 -10.69
N THR A 159 -24.25 -17.66 -10.01
CA THR A 159 -23.91 -16.28 -10.39
C THR A 159 -22.57 -16.12 -11.12
N SER A 160 -21.77 -17.19 -11.30
CA SER A 160 -20.44 -17.08 -11.94
C SER A 160 -20.03 -18.39 -12.62
N GLN A 161 -19.20 -18.30 -13.66
CA GLN A 161 -18.65 -19.44 -14.39
C GLN A 161 -17.98 -20.42 -13.40
N ALA A 162 -18.65 -21.57 -13.22
CA ALA A 162 -18.56 -22.45 -12.05
C ALA A 162 -17.17 -23.05 -11.73
N ALA A 163 -16.25 -23.11 -12.68
CA ALA A 163 -14.92 -23.70 -12.48
C ALA A 163 -13.96 -22.75 -11.72
N ASP A 164 -13.96 -21.46 -12.08
CA ASP A 164 -13.04 -20.47 -11.50
C ASP A 164 -13.43 -20.08 -10.07
N LEU A 165 -14.74 -20.13 -9.76
CA LEU A 165 -15.23 -19.77 -8.42
C LEU A 165 -15.00 -20.90 -7.40
N ALA A 166 -15.17 -22.16 -7.79
CA ALA A 166 -14.86 -23.32 -6.93
C ALA A 166 -13.36 -23.35 -6.56
N GLU A 167 -12.49 -22.96 -7.49
CA GLU A 167 -11.06 -22.82 -7.26
C GLU A 167 -10.76 -21.65 -6.30
N SER A 168 -11.43 -20.51 -6.48
CA SER A 168 -11.28 -19.32 -5.62
C SER A 168 -11.81 -19.54 -4.20
N ILE A 169 -12.94 -20.24 -4.03
CA ILE A 169 -13.55 -20.53 -2.72
C ILE A 169 -12.70 -21.56 -1.94
N SER A 170 -12.11 -22.54 -2.61
CA SER A 170 -11.20 -23.49 -1.95
C SER A 170 -9.95 -22.76 -1.40
N GLN A 171 -9.48 -21.72 -2.08
CA GLN A 171 -8.37 -20.88 -1.62
C GLN A 171 -8.76 -20.01 -0.41
N ILE A 172 -9.97 -19.44 -0.39
CA ILE A 172 -10.48 -18.61 0.72
C ILE A 172 -10.71 -19.48 1.97
N GLY A 173 -11.33 -20.64 1.83
CA GLY A 173 -11.60 -21.56 2.95
C GLY A 173 -10.33 -22.08 3.63
N TYR A 174 -9.25 -22.22 2.88
CA TYR A 174 -7.93 -22.63 3.42
C TYR A 174 -7.31 -21.53 4.28
N PHE A 175 -7.48 -20.25 3.92
CA PHE A 175 -7.00 -19.12 4.69
C PHE A 175 -7.76 -18.95 6.02
N GLU A 176 -9.07 -19.15 6.03
CA GLU A 176 -9.87 -19.05 7.26
C GLU A 176 -9.60 -20.18 8.26
N MET A 177 -9.35 -21.40 7.79
CA MET A 177 -9.03 -22.53 8.70
C MET A 177 -7.66 -22.39 9.37
N LYS A 178 -6.69 -21.79 8.72
CA LYS A 178 -5.34 -21.60 9.28
C LYS A 178 -5.24 -20.47 10.31
N THR A 179 -6.23 -19.57 10.35
CA THR A 179 -6.33 -18.47 11.33
C THR A 179 -7.09 -18.86 12.60
N LEU A 180 -7.64 -20.08 12.67
CA LEU A 180 -8.41 -20.60 13.82
C LEU A 180 -7.66 -21.67 14.64
N GLU A 181 -6.42 -22.04 14.27
CA GLU A 181 -5.48 -22.82 15.07
C GLU A 181 -4.43 -21.89 15.73
#